data_57711afd09567e966d5e161dbcbab185
#
_entry.id   57711afd09567e966d5e161dbcbab185
#
_cell.length_a   1.000
_cell.length_b   1.000
_cell.length_c   1.000
_cell.angle_alpha   90.00
_cell.angle_beta   90.00
_cell.angle_gamma   90.00
#
_symmetry.space_group_name_H-M   'P 1'
#
loop_
_entity.id
_entity.type
_entity.pdbx_description
1 polymer ?
#
loop_
_entity_poly.entity_id
_entity_poly.type
_entity_poly.pdbx_seq_one_letter_code
_entity_poly.pdbx_strand_id
1 'polypeptide(L)'
;MKIVETKIYLYKIPMTPFTIATGTMHFAQNIFIKIHTDEGIIGLGECSAFPMIVGETQLSGYNNAKDFAAFWKGKDPLAMNERLAELAIAIAGNYTIKSAFDMALYDIAAKAANVPLYAYLGGKHKAIESDLTIGIDSPENMAKQAIEFVQDGVKMIKVKLGKDPVEDVERIKQIRAAIGYEIILRIDANQGWAPENALKVLEALAPFGIEFCEQPMHKYFDDQLPALCKASPIKIMADESVFTHHDARRLIQQKACHSINIKFAKSGGINEAIKIHDLVLAHQIPCMMGGMLESRLALSAKMHFAMAKENIKYYDMDTCLLGHLEDPVIGGVEFNGMHLTISDAIGIGAEIDPAYLAKLDSVTI
;
A
#
# COMPACT_ATOMS: atom_id res chain seq x y z
N MET A 1 10.45 -29.63 -1.27
CA MET A 1 10.45 -28.56 -2.29
C MET A 1 11.71 -27.73 -2.18
N LYS A 2 12.32 -27.32 -3.30
CA LYS A 2 13.50 -26.46 -3.29
C LYS A 2 13.37 -25.35 -4.33
N ILE A 3 13.84 -24.17 -4.00
CA ILE A 3 13.98 -23.06 -4.95
C ILE A 3 15.09 -23.40 -5.94
N VAL A 4 14.79 -23.43 -7.23
CA VAL A 4 15.77 -23.77 -8.29
C VAL A 4 16.30 -22.55 -9.00
N GLU A 5 15.46 -21.55 -9.21
CA GLU A 5 15.86 -20.27 -9.80
C GLU A 5 14.91 -19.13 -9.35
N THR A 6 15.40 -17.92 -9.40
CA THR A 6 14.60 -16.70 -9.22
C THR A 6 14.82 -15.77 -10.41
N LYS A 7 13.76 -15.38 -11.07
CA LYS A 7 13.76 -14.36 -12.13
C LYS A 7 13.34 -13.02 -11.56
N ILE A 8 14.12 -12.01 -11.82
CA ILE A 8 13.92 -10.64 -11.31
C ILE A 8 13.79 -9.72 -12.51
N TYR A 9 12.71 -8.97 -12.56
CA TYR A 9 12.38 -8.07 -13.67
C TYR A 9 12.30 -6.63 -13.16
N LEU A 10 12.89 -5.71 -13.93
CA LEU A 10 12.67 -4.28 -13.77
C LEU A 10 11.52 -3.85 -14.67
N TYR A 11 10.47 -3.26 -14.12
CA TYR A 11 9.43 -2.71 -14.97
C TYR A 11 8.92 -1.35 -14.51
N LYS A 12 8.51 -0.56 -15.50
CA LYS A 12 7.99 0.77 -15.30
C LYS A 12 6.63 0.86 -15.99
N ILE A 13 5.59 1.11 -15.22
CA ILE A 13 4.27 1.39 -15.77
C ILE A 13 4.18 2.91 -15.98
N PRO A 14 3.99 3.37 -17.23
CA PRO A 14 3.77 4.79 -17.49
C PRO A 14 2.46 5.24 -16.84
N MET A 15 2.44 6.47 -16.33
CA MET A 15 1.29 7.02 -15.61
C MET A 15 0.94 8.41 -16.11
N THR A 16 -0.34 8.76 -16.04
CA THR A 16 -0.75 10.15 -15.96
C THR A 16 -0.07 10.78 -14.73
N PRO A 17 0.48 12.01 -14.85
CA PRO A 17 1.16 12.64 -13.74
C PRO A 17 0.30 12.68 -12.46
N PHE A 18 0.83 12.13 -11.37
CA PHE A 18 0.16 12.09 -10.08
C PHE A 18 1.00 12.80 -9.03
N THR A 19 0.43 13.81 -8.37
CA THR A 19 1.15 14.69 -7.45
C THR A 19 0.68 14.50 -6.00
N ILE A 20 1.65 14.33 -5.11
CA ILE A 20 1.48 14.34 -3.65
C ILE A 20 2.40 15.38 -3.02
N ALA A 21 2.38 15.56 -1.70
CA ALA A 21 3.21 16.57 -1.01
C ALA A 21 4.70 16.45 -1.35
N THR A 22 5.23 15.23 -1.47
CA THR A 22 6.66 14.96 -1.68
C THR A 22 7.11 15.00 -3.14
N GLY A 23 6.21 15.06 -4.12
CA GLY A 23 6.57 15.16 -5.54
C GLY A 23 5.52 14.67 -6.52
N THR A 24 5.89 14.66 -7.81
CA THR A 24 5.04 14.20 -8.91
C THR A 24 5.63 12.95 -9.55
N MET A 25 4.81 11.91 -9.73
CA MET A 25 5.18 10.65 -10.36
C MET A 25 4.66 10.61 -11.79
N HIS A 26 5.50 10.11 -12.70
CA HIS A 26 5.18 9.88 -14.11
C HIS A 26 5.24 8.40 -14.48
N PHE A 27 5.79 7.58 -13.57
CA PHE A 27 5.95 6.14 -13.73
C PHE A 27 5.81 5.44 -12.39
N ALA A 28 5.17 4.28 -12.36
CA ALA A 28 5.35 3.31 -11.30
C ALA A 28 6.64 2.52 -11.58
N GLN A 29 7.63 2.61 -10.68
CA GLN A 29 8.92 1.94 -10.82
C GLN A 29 8.95 0.70 -9.92
N ASN A 30 8.63 -0.45 -10.50
CA ASN A 30 8.40 -1.66 -9.74
C ASN A 30 9.46 -2.74 -10.05
N ILE A 31 9.56 -3.71 -9.15
CA ILE A 31 10.34 -4.94 -9.34
C ILE A 31 9.37 -6.09 -9.20
N PHE A 32 9.38 -6.96 -10.17
CA PHE A 32 8.62 -8.19 -10.19
C PHE A 32 9.57 -9.38 -10.06
N ILE A 33 9.23 -10.37 -9.24
CA ILE A 33 10.00 -11.60 -9.05
C ILE A 33 9.15 -12.83 -9.28
N LYS A 34 9.79 -13.86 -9.87
CA LYS A 34 9.25 -15.23 -10.02
C LYS A 34 10.23 -16.19 -9.37
N ILE A 35 9.80 -16.87 -8.32
CA ILE A 35 10.57 -17.92 -7.63
C ILE A 35 10.09 -19.27 -8.13
N HIS A 36 10.95 -19.99 -8.84
CA HIS A 36 10.66 -21.32 -9.36
C HIS A 36 11.14 -22.42 -8.41
N THR A 37 10.32 -23.44 -8.25
CA THR A 37 10.64 -24.60 -7.41
C THR A 37 10.83 -25.86 -8.26
N ASP A 38 11.52 -26.88 -7.68
CA ASP A 38 11.73 -28.19 -8.31
C ASP A 38 10.45 -29.04 -8.44
N GLU A 39 9.36 -28.60 -7.82
CA GLU A 39 8.03 -29.22 -7.94
C GLU A 39 7.11 -28.48 -8.94
N GLY A 40 7.65 -27.52 -9.69
CA GLY A 40 6.90 -26.76 -10.71
C GLY A 40 6.00 -25.64 -10.16
N ILE A 41 5.97 -25.43 -8.84
CA ILE A 41 5.26 -24.30 -8.25
C ILE A 41 6.09 -23.04 -8.44
N ILE A 42 5.43 -21.96 -8.89
CA ILE A 42 6.05 -20.64 -9.08
C ILE A 42 5.40 -19.65 -8.12
N GLY A 43 6.21 -19.01 -7.29
CA GLY A 43 5.79 -17.90 -6.44
C GLY A 43 6.00 -16.56 -7.10
N LEU A 44 5.04 -15.68 -6.96
CA LEU A 44 5.01 -14.36 -7.57
C LEU A 44 5.07 -13.28 -6.50
N GLY A 45 5.90 -12.28 -6.73
CA GLY A 45 5.98 -11.13 -5.85
C GLY A 45 6.31 -9.84 -6.60
N GLU A 46 5.80 -8.76 -6.09
CA GLU A 46 6.02 -7.43 -6.63
C GLU A 46 6.28 -6.46 -5.49
N CYS A 47 7.15 -5.50 -5.75
CA CYS A 47 7.28 -4.31 -4.92
C CYS A 47 7.31 -3.05 -5.75
N SER A 48 6.73 -1.98 -5.20
CA SER A 48 6.74 -0.65 -5.79
C SER A 48 7.80 0.20 -5.12
N ALA A 49 8.85 0.54 -5.85
CA ALA A 49 9.90 1.44 -5.38
C ALA A 49 9.37 2.88 -5.39
N PHE A 50 9.31 3.50 -4.22
CA PHE A 50 8.84 4.87 -4.07
C PHE A 50 9.82 5.65 -3.18
N PRO A 51 10.95 6.14 -3.75
CA PRO A 51 12.06 6.69 -2.96
C PRO A 51 11.68 7.83 -2.02
N MET A 52 10.72 8.67 -2.41
CA MET A 52 10.26 9.80 -1.61
C MET A 52 9.53 9.39 -0.33
N ILE A 53 9.03 8.16 -0.26
CA ILE A 53 8.29 7.63 0.90
C ILE A 53 9.13 6.60 1.67
N VAL A 54 9.67 5.61 0.96
CA VAL A 54 10.38 4.49 1.60
C VAL A 54 11.90 4.62 1.58
N GLY A 55 12.45 5.57 0.79
CA GLY A 55 13.89 5.77 0.67
C GLY A 55 14.61 4.73 -0.20
N GLU A 56 13.87 3.82 -0.84
CA GLU A 56 14.42 2.75 -1.68
C GLU A 56 14.13 3.03 -3.16
N THR A 57 15.16 2.92 -4.00
CA THR A 57 15.02 3.06 -5.45
C THR A 57 14.80 1.70 -6.10
N GLN A 58 14.25 1.70 -7.32
CA GLN A 58 14.12 0.48 -8.12
C GLN A 58 15.47 -0.24 -8.28
N LEU A 59 16.55 0.50 -8.52
CA LEU A 59 17.88 -0.09 -8.74
C LEU A 59 18.48 -0.67 -7.45
N SER A 60 18.30 0.01 -6.29
CA SER A 60 18.74 -0.56 -5.01
C SER A 60 18.00 -1.83 -4.67
N GLY A 61 16.68 -1.86 -4.86
CA GLY A 61 15.86 -3.07 -4.69
C GLY A 61 16.28 -4.20 -5.63
N TYR A 62 16.54 -3.88 -6.90
CA TYR A 62 16.97 -4.87 -7.89
C TYR A 62 18.32 -5.53 -7.54
N ASN A 63 19.27 -4.76 -7.02
CA ASN A 63 20.56 -5.32 -6.60
C ASN A 63 20.38 -6.20 -5.35
N ASN A 64 19.63 -5.75 -4.35
CA ASN A 64 19.33 -6.55 -3.17
C ASN A 64 18.54 -7.84 -3.51
N ALA A 65 17.66 -7.79 -4.51
CA ALA A 65 16.94 -8.96 -4.99
C ALA A 65 17.85 -10.07 -5.51
N LYS A 66 18.98 -9.70 -6.16
CA LYS A 66 19.98 -10.69 -6.63
C LYS A 66 20.62 -11.42 -5.46
N ASP A 67 20.96 -10.69 -4.39
CA ASP A 67 21.56 -11.26 -3.20
C ASP A 67 20.58 -12.22 -2.49
N PHE A 68 19.31 -11.80 -2.36
CA PHE A 68 18.26 -12.65 -1.76
C PHE A 68 18.01 -13.91 -2.61
N ALA A 69 17.96 -13.79 -3.93
CA ALA A 69 17.79 -14.90 -4.85
C ALA A 69 18.94 -15.92 -4.72
N ALA A 70 20.18 -15.44 -4.73
CA ALA A 70 21.35 -16.28 -4.55
C ALA A 70 21.35 -16.99 -3.20
N PHE A 71 20.97 -16.28 -2.15
CA PHE A 71 20.93 -16.79 -0.77
C PHE A 71 19.84 -17.85 -0.57
N TRP A 72 18.71 -17.77 -1.29
CA TRP A 72 17.60 -18.72 -1.17
C TRP A 72 17.68 -19.90 -2.12
N LYS A 73 18.55 -19.87 -3.13
CA LYS A 73 18.73 -20.97 -4.09
C LYS A 73 19.05 -22.29 -3.39
N GLY A 74 18.33 -23.34 -3.71
CA GLY A 74 18.44 -24.67 -3.12
C GLY A 74 17.74 -24.85 -1.76
N LYS A 75 17.17 -23.78 -1.18
CA LYS A 75 16.45 -23.84 0.10
C LYS A 75 14.99 -24.21 -0.10
N ASP A 76 14.38 -24.72 0.96
CA ASP A 76 12.94 -25.05 0.99
C ASP A 76 12.11 -23.77 1.24
N PRO A 77 11.26 -23.34 0.28
CA PRO A 77 10.40 -22.19 0.46
C PRO A 77 9.29 -22.42 1.48
N LEU A 78 8.91 -23.68 1.75
CA LEU A 78 7.88 -24.01 2.74
C LEU A 78 8.38 -23.95 4.18
N ALA A 79 9.70 -23.91 4.39
CA ALA A 79 10.28 -23.56 5.69
C ALA A 79 10.13 -22.05 5.96
N MET A 80 8.86 -21.58 5.98
CA MET A 80 8.46 -20.17 5.97
C MET A 80 9.14 -19.35 7.06
N ASN A 81 9.13 -19.85 8.32
CA ASN A 81 9.71 -19.11 9.45
C ASN A 81 11.22 -18.87 9.27
N GLU A 82 11.94 -19.86 8.72
CA GLU A 82 13.37 -19.74 8.45
C GLU A 82 13.63 -18.72 7.33
N ARG A 83 12.90 -18.84 6.23
CA ARG A 83 13.05 -17.92 5.08
C ARG A 83 12.74 -16.48 5.45
N LEU A 84 11.67 -16.27 6.21
CA LEU A 84 11.27 -14.94 6.67
C LEU A 84 12.27 -14.36 7.70
N ALA A 85 12.82 -15.20 8.59
CA ALA A 85 13.87 -14.78 9.53
C ALA A 85 15.16 -14.39 8.79
N GLU A 86 15.58 -15.19 7.81
CA GLU A 86 16.73 -14.88 6.95
C GLU A 86 16.54 -13.56 6.20
N LEU A 87 15.36 -13.35 5.62
CA LEU A 87 15.03 -12.11 4.89
C LEU A 87 15.06 -10.89 5.82
N ALA A 88 14.60 -11.03 7.06
CA ALA A 88 14.58 -9.97 8.04
C ALA A 88 16.00 -9.45 8.36
N ILE A 89 16.97 -10.37 8.52
CA ILE A 89 18.34 -10.04 8.94
C ILE A 89 19.33 -9.83 7.80
N ALA A 90 18.99 -10.20 6.56
CA ALA A 90 19.90 -10.16 5.42
C ALA A 90 20.48 -8.75 5.17
N ILE A 91 19.65 -7.72 5.33
CA ILE A 91 20.04 -6.32 5.21
C ILE A 91 19.11 -5.47 6.08
N ALA A 92 19.64 -4.45 6.75
CA ALA A 92 18.83 -3.51 7.52
C ALA A 92 17.90 -2.69 6.62
N GLY A 93 16.64 -2.44 7.04
CA GLY A 93 15.67 -1.76 6.20
C GLY A 93 15.33 -2.55 4.94
N ASN A 94 15.30 -1.85 3.80
CA ASN A 94 15.01 -2.45 2.47
C ASN A 94 13.70 -3.25 2.44
N TYR A 95 12.69 -2.70 3.12
CA TYR A 95 11.39 -3.36 3.31
C TYR A 95 10.65 -3.57 1.98
N THR A 96 10.85 -2.65 1.03
CA THR A 96 10.18 -2.69 -0.26
C THR A 96 10.51 -3.97 -1.02
N ILE A 97 11.80 -4.27 -1.23
CA ILE A 97 12.17 -5.49 -1.93
C ILE A 97 11.92 -6.75 -1.10
N LYS A 98 12.06 -6.68 0.23
CA LYS A 98 11.67 -7.78 1.11
C LYS A 98 10.20 -8.16 0.93
N SER A 99 9.31 -7.17 0.70
CA SER A 99 7.89 -7.44 0.49
C SER A 99 7.61 -8.28 -0.75
N ALA A 100 8.40 -8.13 -1.82
CA ALA A 100 8.26 -8.97 -3.01
C ALA A 100 8.65 -10.43 -2.74
N PHE A 101 9.73 -10.67 -2.00
CA PHE A 101 10.14 -12.03 -1.63
C PHE A 101 9.20 -12.68 -0.62
N ASP A 102 8.75 -11.94 0.38
CA ASP A 102 7.72 -12.37 1.34
C ASP A 102 6.42 -12.77 0.62
N MET A 103 5.92 -11.91 -0.28
CA MET A 103 4.73 -12.17 -1.09
C MET A 103 4.87 -13.46 -1.91
N ALA A 104 6.03 -13.67 -2.56
CA ALA A 104 6.28 -14.85 -3.36
C ALA A 104 6.31 -16.13 -2.50
N LEU A 105 6.82 -16.09 -1.28
CA LEU A 105 6.75 -17.23 -0.36
C LEU A 105 5.32 -17.58 0.03
N TYR A 106 4.50 -16.57 0.36
CA TYR A 106 3.10 -16.80 0.69
C TYR A 106 2.30 -17.32 -0.50
N ASP A 107 2.64 -16.88 -1.72
CA ASP A 107 2.03 -17.40 -2.95
C ASP A 107 2.40 -18.88 -3.17
N ILE A 108 3.69 -19.26 -2.99
CA ILE A 108 4.12 -20.67 -3.04
C ILE A 108 3.36 -21.50 -2.00
N ALA A 109 3.29 -21.01 -0.76
CA ALA A 109 2.66 -21.76 0.33
C ALA A 109 1.16 -21.97 0.09
N ALA A 110 0.46 -20.94 -0.40
CA ALA A 110 -0.96 -21.04 -0.76
C ALA A 110 -1.17 -22.00 -1.95
N LYS A 111 -0.30 -21.95 -2.97
CA LYS A 111 -0.30 -22.88 -4.12
C LYS A 111 -0.01 -24.32 -3.70
N ALA A 112 0.96 -24.54 -2.83
CA ALA A 112 1.26 -25.87 -2.28
C ALA A 112 0.11 -26.43 -1.46
N ALA A 113 -0.62 -25.59 -0.75
CA ALA A 113 -1.84 -25.95 -0.02
C ALA A 113 -3.07 -26.07 -0.92
N ASN A 114 -2.98 -25.75 -2.22
CA ASN A 114 -4.05 -25.78 -3.21
C ASN A 114 -5.26 -24.91 -2.83
N VAL A 115 -5.01 -23.73 -2.29
CA VAL A 115 -6.06 -22.76 -1.88
C VAL A 115 -5.74 -21.34 -2.34
N PRO A 116 -6.75 -20.45 -2.46
CA PRO A 116 -6.50 -19.02 -2.62
C PRO A 116 -5.74 -18.45 -1.43
N LEU A 117 -4.93 -17.40 -1.66
CA LEU A 117 -4.11 -16.82 -0.61
C LEU A 117 -4.94 -16.30 0.59
N TYR A 118 -6.14 -15.75 0.37
CA TYR A 118 -6.99 -15.32 1.50
C TYR A 118 -7.37 -16.50 2.41
N ALA A 119 -7.68 -17.66 1.82
CA ALA A 119 -8.03 -18.87 2.58
C ALA A 119 -6.82 -19.43 3.33
N TYR A 120 -5.63 -19.41 2.70
CA TYR A 120 -4.37 -19.75 3.37
C TYR A 120 -4.10 -18.86 4.60
N LEU A 121 -4.47 -17.57 4.51
CA LEU A 121 -4.36 -16.60 5.61
C LEU A 121 -5.51 -16.69 6.63
N GLY A 122 -6.41 -17.67 6.48
CA GLY A 122 -7.52 -17.93 7.41
C GLY A 122 -8.76 -17.06 7.18
N GLY A 123 -8.86 -16.41 6.03
CA GLY A 123 -9.94 -15.49 5.67
C GLY A 123 -11.10 -16.13 4.88
N LYS A 124 -12.05 -15.26 4.54
CA LYS A 124 -13.21 -15.56 3.70
C LYS A 124 -13.49 -14.41 2.77
N HIS A 125 -14.23 -14.64 1.69
CA HIS A 125 -14.73 -13.58 0.84
C HIS A 125 -15.51 -12.54 1.65
N LYS A 126 -15.21 -11.27 1.39
CA LYS A 126 -15.99 -10.12 1.84
C LYS A 126 -15.99 -9.04 0.75
N ALA A 127 -17.07 -8.29 0.68
CA ALA A 127 -17.12 -7.12 -0.19
C ALA A 127 -16.14 -6.06 0.30
N ILE A 128 -15.35 -5.51 -0.62
CA ILE A 128 -14.42 -4.42 -0.36
C ILE A 128 -14.74 -3.30 -1.35
N GLU A 129 -14.90 -2.10 -0.81
CA GLU A 129 -15.06 -0.87 -1.58
C GLU A 129 -13.90 0.06 -1.22
N SER A 130 -13.12 0.46 -2.22
CA SER A 130 -11.99 1.39 -2.04
C SER A 130 -12.45 2.84 -2.12
N ASP A 131 -11.70 3.75 -1.53
CA ASP A 131 -11.75 5.15 -1.95
C ASP A 131 -11.07 5.34 -3.30
N LEU A 132 -11.24 6.54 -3.88
CA LEU A 132 -10.52 7.00 -5.07
C LEU A 132 -9.81 8.30 -4.75
N THR A 133 -8.53 8.37 -5.14
CA THR A 133 -7.64 9.44 -4.72
C THR A 133 -7.59 10.59 -5.72
N ILE A 134 -7.70 11.83 -5.24
CA ILE A 134 -7.41 13.06 -5.99
C ILE A 134 -6.00 13.52 -5.62
N GLY A 135 -5.12 13.62 -6.62
CA GLY A 135 -3.78 14.20 -6.48
C GLY A 135 -3.82 15.71 -6.26
N ILE A 136 -2.71 16.30 -5.80
CA ILE A 136 -2.61 17.74 -5.55
C ILE A 136 -2.60 18.51 -6.89
N ASP A 137 -3.56 19.42 -7.05
CA ASP A 137 -3.68 20.36 -8.14
C ASP A 137 -4.30 21.68 -7.61
N SER A 138 -4.71 22.60 -8.49
CA SER A 138 -5.46 23.77 -8.09
C SER A 138 -6.80 23.40 -7.42
N PRO A 139 -7.32 24.22 -6.49
CA PRO A 139 -8.60 23.94 -5.85
C PRO A 139 -9.74 23.71 -6.86
N GLU A 140 -9.76 24.45 -7.96
CA GLU A 140 -10.78 24.35 -9.02
C GLU A 140 -10.69 23.01 -9.76
N ASN A 141 -9.47 22.57 -10.14
CA ASN A 141 -9.26 21.33 -10.84
C ASN A 141 -9.63 20.13 -9.96
N MET A 142 -9.26 20.17 -8.67
CA MET A 142 -9.58 19.11 -7.71
C MET A 142 -11.09 19.04 -7.45
N ALA A 143 -11.79 20.17 -7.36
CA ALA A 143 -13.24 20.20 -7.22
C ALA A 143 -13.95 19.63 -8.48
N LYS A 144 -13.45 19.95 -9.68
CA LYS A 144 -13.94 19.39 -10.94
C LYS A 144 -13.75 17.85 -10.97
N GLN A 145 -12.57 17.38 -10.63
CA GLN A 145 -12.28 15.94 -10.57
C GLN A 145 -13.18 15.21 -9.55
N ALA A 146 -13.44 15.85 -8.40
CA ALA A 146 -14.35 15.30 -7.40
C ALA A 146 -15.79 15.16 -7.94
N ILE A 147 -16.28 16.12 -8.75
CA ILE A 147 -17.59 16.02 -9.42
C ILE A 147 -17.61 14.84 -10.39
N GLU A 148 -16.57 14.68 -11.20
CA GLU A 148 -16.44 13.58 -12.16
C GLU A 148 -16.50 12.21 -11.42
N PHE A 149 -15.75 12.06 -10.31
CA PHE A 149 -15.79 10.86 -9.49
C PHE A 149 -17.18 10.54 -8.93
N VAL A 150 -17.88 11.55 -8.44
CA VAL A 150 -19.26 11.38 -7.92
C VAL A 150 -20.22 10.97 -9.03
N GLN A 151 -20.08 11.53 -10.24
CA GLN A 151 -20.88 11.13 -11.41
C GLN A 151 -20.62 9.69 -11.82
N ASP A 152 -19.40 9.18 -11.62
CA ASP A 152 -19.00 7.78 -11.83
C ASP A 152 -19.41 6.86 -10.67
N GLY A 153 -20.12 7.38 -9.66
CA GLY A 153 -20.66 6.62 -8.55
C GLY A 153 -19.71 6.41 -7.36
N VAL A 154 -18.59 7.13 -7.30
CA VAL A 154 -17.65 7.09 -6.18
C VAL A 154 -18.29 7.69 -4.94
N LYS A 155 -18.24 6.97 -3.82
CA LYS A 155 -18.82 7.38 -2.53
C LYS A 155 -17.80 7.82 -1.49
N MET A 156 -16.55 7.49 -1.71
CA MET A 156 -15.44 7.81 -0.80
C MET A 156 -14.28 8.38 -1.63
N ILE A 157 -13.88 9.60 -1.30
CA ILE A 157 -12.79 10.30 -1.98
C ILE A 157 -11.67 10.58 -0.98
N LYS A 158 -10.46 10.20 -1.34
CA LYS A 158 -9.23 10.57 -0.63
C LYS A 158 -8.59 11.76 -1.33
N VAL A 159 -8.20 12.80 -0.60
CA VAL A 159 -7.65 14.04 -1.15
C VAL A 159 -6.22 14.23 -0.68
N LYS A 160 -5.27 14.33 -1.60
CA LYS A 160 -3.88 14.62 -1.28
C LYS A 160 -3.70 16.10 -0.99
N LEU A 161 -3.01 16.41 0.11
CA LEU A 161 -2.72 17.74 0.64
C LEU A 161 -1.25 17.84 1.05
N GLY A 162 -0.86 18.89 1.77
CA GLY A 162 0.46 18.99 2.43
C GLY A 162 1.46 19.90 1.73
N LYS A 163 1.07 20.65 0.68
CA LYS A 163 1.96 21.63 0.03
C LYS A 163 1.86 23.02 0.65
N ASP A 164 0.68 23.53 0.80
CA ASP A 164 0.43 24.84 1.37
C ASP A 164 -0.80 24.78 2.28
N PRO A 165 -0.65 25.09 3.58
CA PRO A 165 -1.75 25.01 4.55
C PRO A 165 -2.99 25.84 4.21
N VAL A 166 -2.82 27.01 3.62
CA VAL A 166 -3.95 27.90 3.28
C VAL A 166 -4.67 27.38 2.05
N GLU A 167 -3.93 26.99 1.05
CA GLU A 167 -4.46 26.43 -0.18
C GLU A 167 -5.12 25.06 0.05
N ASP A 168 -4.56 24.24 0.98
CA ASP A 168 -5.12 22.94 1.37
C ASP A 168 -6.54 23.10 1.98
N VAL A 169 -6.76 24.12 2.79
CA VAL A 169 -8.09 24.45 3.31
C VAL A 169 -9.03 24.87 2.17
N GLU A 170 -8.56 25.69 1.24
CA GLU A 170 -9.37 26.12 0.10
C GLU A 170 -9.70 24.95 -0.84
N ARG A 171 -8.77 24.00 -1.09
CA ARG A 171 -9.00 22.75 -1.83
C ARG A 171 -10.21 21.99 -1.26
N ILE A 172 -10.18 21.72 0.03
CA ILE A 172 -11.26 20.96 0.70
C ILE A 172 -12.56 21.72 0.69
N LYS A 173 -12.54 23.03 0.92
CA LYS A 173 -13.73 23.88 0.88
C LYS A 173 -14.42 23.83 -0.48
N GLN A 174 -13.65 23.95 -1.58
CA GLN A 174 -14.20 23.88 -2.94
C GLN A 174 -14.69 22.49 -3.29
N ILE A 175 -13.93 21.43 -2.95
CA ILE A 175 -14.37 20.06 -3.13
C ILE A 175 -15.70 19.82 -2.39
N ARG A 176 -15.78 20.18 -1.11
CA ARG A 176 -16.99 19.97 -0.30
C ARG A 176 -18.19 20.75 -0.81
N ALA A 177 -17.98 21.99 -1.27
CA ALA A 177 -19.02 22.78 -1.90
C ALA A 177 -19.54 22.14 -3.19
N ALA A 178 -18.67 21.46 -3.94
CA ALA A 178 -19.00 20.83 -5.21
C ALA A 178 -19.76 19.49 -5.05
N ILE A 179 -19.41 18.66 -4.05
CA ILE A 179 -19.94 17.29 -3.93
C ILE A 179 -20.90 17.08 -2.75
N GLY A 180 -21.13 18.10 -1.92
CA GLY A 180 -22.02 17.97 -0.75
C GLY A 180 -21.44 17.09 0.36
N TYR A 181 -22.25 16.67 1.34
CA TYR A 181 -21.82 15.98 2.56
C TYR A 181 -22.11 14.45 2.55
N GLU A 182 -22.80 13.95 1.52
CA GLU A 182 -23.10 12.51 1.39
C GLU A 182 -21.87 11.70 1.01
N ILE A 183 -20.88 12.35 0.40
CA ILE A 183 -19.61 11.72 0.01
C ILE A 183 -18.62 11.76 1.18
N ILE A 184 -18.07 10.60 1.51
CA ILE A 184 -17.03 10.49 2.55
C ILE A 184 -15.74 11.11 2.01
N LEU A 185 -15.19 12.06 2.77
CA LEU A 185 -13.87 12.62 2.48
C LEU A 185 -12.83 12.15 3.49
N ARG A 186 -11.70 11.70 2.96
CA ARG A 186 -10.45 11.39 3.66
C ARG A 186 -9.38 12.34 3.16
N ILE A 187 -8.43 12.68 3.99
CA ILE A 187 -7.30 13.52 3.56
C ILE A 187 -5.98 12.87 3.91
N ASP A 188 -4.97 13.13 3.09
CA ASP A 188 -3.62 12.64 3.30
C ASP A 188 -2.62 13.77 3.02
N ALA A 189 -1.94 14.22 4.06
CA ALA A 189 -0.95 15.28 3.96
C ALA A 189 0.46 14.78 3.59
N ASN A 190 0.66 13.47 3.51
CA ASN A 190 1.96 12.83 3.20
C ASN A 190 3.16 13.53 3.87
N GLN A 191 3.05 13.75 5.19
CA GLN A 191 4.07 14.39 6.01
C GLN A 191 4.29 15.90 5.74
N GLY A 192 3.41 16.56 4.97
CA GLY A 192 3.70 17.86 4.38
C GLY A 192 3.53 19.07 5.29
N TRP A 193 2.79 18.94 6.42
CA TRP A 193 2.59 20.08 7.30
C TRP A 193 3.67 20.16 8.40
N ALA A 194 4.16 21.39 8.61
CA ALA A 194 5.00 21.67 9.77
C ALA A 194 4.18 21.55 11.08
N PRO A 195 4.78 21.12 12.20
CA PRO A 195 4.07 20.90 13.46
C PRO A 195 3.23 22.09 13.93
N GLU A 196 3.74 23.31 13.78
CA GLU A 196 3.05 24.55 14.16
C GLU A 196 1.80 24.86 13.33
N ASN A 197 1.65 24.23 12.16
CA ASN A 197 0.53 24.40 11.25
C ASN A 197 -0.46 23.24 11.31
N ALA A 198 -0.02 22.03 11.64
CA ALA A 198 -0.84 20.83 11.55
C ALA A 198 -2.17 20.94 12.30
N LEU A 199 -2.15 21.37 13.57
CA LEU A 199 -3.38 21.55 14.34
C LEU A 199 -4.28 22.64 13.77
N LYS A 200 -3.73 23.78 13.34
CA LYS A 200 -4.49 24.89 12.77
C LYS A 200 -5.23 24.47 11.49
N VAL A 201 -4.54 23.69 10.62
CA VAL A 201 -5.16 23.17 9.40
C VAL A 201 -6.29 22.20 9.74
N LEU A 202 -6.06 21.27 10.67
CA LEU A 202 -7.08 20.31 11.11
C LEU A 202 -8.30 21.00 11.75
N GLU A 203 -8.10 22.05 12.52
CA GLU A 203 -9.19 22.87 13.08
C GLU A 203 -9.96 23.59 11.97
N ALA A 204 -9.28 24.17 10.98
CA ALA A 204 -9.90 24.83 9.86
C ALA A 204 -10.67 23.86 8.94
N LEU A 205 -10.22 22.59 8.86
CA LEU A 205 -10.86 21.53 8.09
C LEU A 205 -12.02 20.83 8.81
N ALA A 206 -12.15 20.97 10.13
CA ALA A 206 -13.18 20.30 10.91
C ALA A 206 -14.63 20.50 10.41
N PRO A 207 -15.04 21.72 9.95
CA PRO A 207 -16.38 21.95 9.46
C PRO A 207 -16.76 21.15 8.19
N PHE A 208 -15.77 20.60 7.48
CA PHE A 208 -16.00 19.93 6.19
C PHE A 208 -16.25 18.42 6.31
N GLY A 209 -16.39 17.86 7.50
CA GLY A 209 -16.79 16.47 7.71
C GLY A 209 -15.76 15.47 7.18
N ILE A 210 -14.49 15.64 7.55
CA ILE A 210 -13.39 14.76 7.19
C ILE A 210 -13.38 13.52 8.09
N GLU A 211 -13.35 12.31 7.50
CA GLU A 211 -13.35 11.06 8.26
C GLU A 211 -12.06 10.87 9.06
N PHE A 212 -10.90 11.12 8.42
CA PHE A 212 -9.58 11.14 9.06
C PHE A 212 -8.55 11.91 8.23
N CYS A 213 -7.47 12.31 8.88
CA CYS A 213 -6.26 12.82 8.26
C CYS A 213 -5.15 11.79 8.36
N GLU A 214 -4.60 11.35 7.22
CA GLU A 214 -3.44 10.48 7.14
C GLU A 214 -2.17 11.32 7.18
N GLN A 215 -1.21 10.89 7.98
CA GLN A 215 0.16 11.40 8.17
C GLN A 215 0.31 12.93 8.03
N PRO A 216 -0.18 13.72 8.98
CA PRO A 216 -0.19 15.18 8.88
C PRO A 216 1.21 15.79 8.87
N MET A 217 2.11 15.27 9.70
CA MET A 217 3.47 15.79 9.90
C MET A 217 4.53 14.76 9.52
N HIS A 218 5.74 15.26 9.24
CA HIS A 218 6.89 14.39 8.98
C HIS A 218 7.18 13.49 10.20
N LYS A 219 7.48 12.22 9.96
CA LYS A 219 7.72 11.20 11.01
C LYS A 219 8.81 11.58 12.01
N TYR A 220 9.70 12.52 11.68
CA TYR A 220 10.68 13.06 12.62
C TYR A 220 10.04 13.84 13.79
N PHE A 221 8.76 14.19 13.67
CA PHE A 221 7.98 14.86 14.70
C PHE A 221 6.95 13.92 15.36
N ASP A 222 7.19 12.61 15.34
CA ASP A 222 6.30 11.61 15.94
C ASP A 222 6.12 11.82 17.46
N ASP A 223 7.08 12.44 18.13
CA ASP A 223 7.00 12.84 19.52
C ASP A 223 5.90 13.89 19.80
N GLN A 224 5.45 14.63 18.77
CA GLN A 224 4.37 15.62 18.87
C GLN A 224 2.99 15.02 18.48
N LEU A 225 2.94 13.84 17.87
CA LEU A 225 1.67 13.18 17.49
C LEU A 225 0.73 12.94 18.67
N PRO A 226 1.18 12.56 19.90
CA PRO A 226 0.27 12.40 21.03
C PRO A 226 -0.49 13.68 21.37
N ALA A 227 0.19 14.83 21.35
CA ALA A 227 -0.44 16.13 21.60
C ALA A 227 -1.41 16.51 20.47
N LEU A 228 -1.01 16.28 19.21
CA LEU A 228 -1.85 16.52 18.03
C LEU A 228 -3.09 15.63 18.07
N CYS A 229 -2.97 14.34 18.32
CA CYS A 229 -4.10 13.41 18.39
C CYS A 229 -5.10 13.79 19.50
N LYS A 230 -4.61 14.30 20.63
CA LYS A 230 -5.47 14.74 21.73
C LYS A 230 -6.23 16.03 21.42
N ALA A 231 -5.62 16.95 20.66
CA ALA A 231 -6.19 18.27 20.36
C ALA A 231 -7.00 18.30 19.07
N SER A 232 -6.67 17.46 18.10
CA SER A 232 -7.27 17.47 16.78
C SER A 232 -8.76 17.12 16.79
N PRO A 233 -9.62 17.90 16.12
CA PRO A 233 -11.03 17.55 15.94
C PRO A 233 -11.22 16.44 14.86
N ILE A 234 -10.18 16.13 14.07
CA ILE A 234 -10.17 15.10 13.04
C ILE A 234 -9.30 13.93 13.50
N LYS A 235 -9.75 12.69 13.29
CA LYS A 235 -8.95 11.50 13.63
C LYS A 235 -7.65 11.46 12.83
N ILE A 236 -6.57 11.02 13.45
CA ILE A 236 -5.25 10.92 12.83
C ILE A 236 -4.94 9.46 12.49
N MET A 237 -4.56 9.19 11.25
CA MET A 237 -4.05 7.91 10.78
C MET A 237 -2.54 8.00 10.60
N ALA A 238 -1.80 7.04 11.15
CA ALA A 238 -0.37 6.93 10.94
C ALA A 238 -0.07 6.11 9.67
N ASP A 239 0.76 6.62 8.78
CA ASP A 239 1.26 5.95 7.57
C ASP A 239 2.78 5.85 7.60
N GLU A 240 3.52 6.90 7.25
CA GLU A 240 4.98 6.89 7.19
C GLU A 240 5.66 6.78 8.58
N SER A 241 4.91 6.95 9.64
CA SER A 241 5.35 6.70 11.03
C SER A 241 5.34 5.22 11.42
N VAL A 242 4.80 4.32 10.56
CA VAL A 242 4.67 2.88 10.83
C VAL A 242 5.22 2.06 9.68
N PHE A 243 6.39 1.49 9.88
CA PHE A 243 6.99 0.50 8.99
C PHE A 243 6.86 -0.91 9.58
N THR A 244 7.03 -1.05 10.88
CA THR A 244 7.07 -2.33 11.58
C THR A 244 6.09 -2.38 12.75
N HIS A 245 5.86 -3.59 13.29
CA HIS A 245 5.08 -3.75 14.52
C HIS A 245 5.75 -3.06 15.74
N HIS A 246 7.05 -2.79 15.68
CA HIS A 246 7.73 -2.00 16.71
C HIS A 246 7.31 -0.53 16.69
N ASP A 247 7.16 0.05 15.48
CA ASP A 247 6.64 1.40 15.31
C ASP A 247 5.18 1.47 15.77
N ALA A 248 4.36 0.51 15.34
CA ALA A 248 2.96 0.43 15.75
C ALA A 248 2.85 0.36 17.28
N ARG A 249 3.66 -0.47 17.95
CA ARG A 249 3.70 -0.57 19.42
C ARG A 249 4.04 0.77 20.07
N ARG A 250 5.06 1.46 19.57
CA ARG A 250 5.48 2.78 20.05
C ARG A 250 4.34 3.79 19.97
N LEU A 251 3.69 3.90 18.81
CA LEU A 251 2.58 4.85 18.62
C LEU A 251 1.36 4.52 19.46
N ILE A 252 1.02 3.24 19.61
CA ILE A 252 -0.07 2.80 20.49
C ILE A 252 0.19 3.19 21.96
N GLN A 253 1.38 2.88 22.47
CA GLN A 253 1.76 3.21 23.83
C GLN A 253 1.69 4.71 24.11
N GLN A 254 2.04 5.52 23.13
CA GLN A 254 2.01 6.98 23.20
C GLN A 254 0.63 7.60 22.91
N LYS A 255 -0.35 6.80 22.47
CA LYS A 255 -1.65 7.30 21.95
C LYS A 255 -1.48 8.30 20.82
N ALA A 256 -0.57 8.00 19.90
CA ALA A 256 -0.09 8.87 18.85
C ALA A 256 -0.84 8.68 17.51
N CYS A 257 -1.85 7.82 17.45
CA CYS A 257 -2.72 7.65 16.29
C CYS A 257 -4.08 7.07 16.69
N HIS A 258 -5.08 7.25 15.84
CA HIS A 258 -6.41 6.66 15.97
C HIS A 258 -6.59 5.45 15.04
N SER A 259 -5.78 5.34 14.00
CA SER A 259 -5.74 4.24 13.03
C SER A 259 -4.36 4.14 12.38
N ILE A 260 -4.08 3.00 11.73
CA ILE A 260 -2.78 2.73 11.09
C ILE A 260 -3.01 2.27 9.66
N ASN A 261 -2.24 2.82 8.72
CA ASN A 261 -2.20 2.36 7.34
C ASN A 261 -1.11 1.30 7.15
N ILE A 262 -1.50 0.09 6.79
CA ILE A 262 -0.60 -1.03 6.45
C ILE A 262 -0.36 -1.01 4.94
N LYS A 263 0.92 -0.95 4.54
CA LYS A 263 1.35 -1.09 3.15
C LYS A 263 2.49 -2.10 3.07
N PHE A 264 2.37 -3.15 2.26
CA PHE A 264 3.40 -4.20 2.18
C PHE A 264 4.78 -3.66 1.84
N ALA A 265 4.86 -2.69 0.93
CA ALA A 265 6.13 -2.07 0.54
C ALA A 265 6.84 -1.32 1.69
N LYS A 266 6.10 -0.79 2.68
CA LYS A 266 6.69 -0.20 3.88
C LYS A 266 7.08 -1.25 4.90
N SER A 267 6.24 -2.29 5.07
CA SER A 267 6.36 -3.23 6.17
C SER A 267 7.28 -4.41 5.86
N GLY A 268 7.60 -4.64 4.57
CA GLY A 268 8.39 -5.81 4.18
C GLY A 268 7.54 -7.04 3.89
N GLY A 269 6.23 -6.88 3.68
CA GLY A 269 5.34 -7.93 3.18
C GLY A 269 4.22 -8.34 4.12
N ILE A 270 3.65 -9.51 3.84
CA ILE A 270 2.48 -10.09 4.52
C ILE A 270 2.80 -10.45 5.97
N ASN A 271 4.00 -11.04 6.21
CA ASN A 271 4.38 -11.49 7.54
C ASN A 271 4.43 -10.34 8.56
N GLU A 272 5.04 -9.23 8.20
CA GLU A 272 5.09 -8.08 9.10
C GLU A 272 3.74 -7.38 9.20
N ALA A 273 2.97 -7.35 8.11
CA ALA A 273 1.59 -6.84 8.11
C ALA A 273 0.68 -7.63 9.07
N ILE A 274 0.85 -8.95 9.18
CA ILE A 274 0.15 -9.79 10.18
C ILE A 274 0.50 -9.32 11.60
N LYS A 275 1.78 -9.12 11.91
CA LYS A 275 2.22 -8.69 13.24
C LYS A 275 1.68 -7.31 13.62
N ILE A 276 1.66 -6.37 12.66
CA ILE A 276 1.05 -5.05 12.85
C ILE A 276 -0.44 -5.22 13.12
N HIS A 277 -1.15 -5.94 12.25
CA HIS A 277 -2.59 -6.17 12.36
C HIS A 277 -2.97 -6.77 13.72
N ASP A 278 -2.31 -7.84 14.14
CA ASP A 278 -2.63 -8.55 15.37
C ASP A 278 -2.37 -7.69 16.61
N LEU A 279 -1.30 -6.89 16.57
CA LEU A 279 -1.00 -5.94 17.63
C LEU A 279 -2.09 -4.87 17.75
N VAL A 280 -2.50 -4.24 16.66
CA VAL A 280 -3.50 -3.15 16.70
C VAL A 280 -4.91 -3.68 16.96
N LEU A 281 -5.22 -4.89 16.52
CA LEU A 281 -6.46 -5.57 16.85
C LEU A 281 -6.61 -5.76 18.35
N ALA A 282 -5.55 -6.21 19.03
CA ALA A 282 -5.53 -6.36 20.50
C ALA A 282 -5.77 -5.03 21.25
N HIS A 283 -5.52 -3.89 20.60
CA HIS A 283 -5.73 -2.55 21.15
C HIS A 283 -6.98 -1.84 20.58
N GLN A 284 -7.79 -2.53 19.79
CA GLN A 284 -9.00 -2.02 19.13
C GLN A 284 -8.76 -0.78 18.25
N ILE A 285 -7.58 -0.69 17.64
CA ILE A 285 -7.22 0.37 16.70
C ILE A 285 -7.46 -0.15 15.28
N PRO A 286 -8.33 0.47 14.46
CA PRO A 286 -8.60 0.02 13.10
C PRO A 286 -7.42 0.24 12.17
N CYS A 287 -7.33 -0.60 11.12
CA CYS A 287 -6.34 -0.47 10.06
C CYS A 287 -6.98 -0.07 8.73
N MET A 288 -6.14 0.55 7.90
CA MET A 288 -6.33 0.66 6.47
C MET A 288 -5.39 -0.31 5.75
N MET A 289 -5.83 -0.89 4.64
CA MET A 289 -4.96 -1.50 3.64
C MET A 289 -4.72 -0.46 2.56
N GLY A 290 -3.49 0.04 2.49
CA GLY A 290 -3.13 1.13 1.57
C GLY A 290 -2.28 0.72 0.38
N GLY A 291 -2.40 1.52 -0.70
CA GLY A 291 -1.62 1.41 -1.93
C GLY A 291 -0.33 2.21 -1.91
N MET A 292 0.58 1.83 -2.81
CA MET A 292 1.71 2.63 -3.32
C MET A 292 1.47 2.92 -4.81
N LEU A 293 2.39 2.50 -5.70
CA LEU A 293 2.22 2.57 -7.15
C LEU A 293 2.37 1.17 -7.79
N GLU A 294 1.95 0.15 -7.08
CA GLU A 294 2.00 -1.23 -7.54
C GLU A 294 0.98 -1.55 -8.63
N SER A 295 1.26 -2.61 -9.39
CA SER A 295 0.31 -3.19 -10.33
C SER A 295 -0.80 -3.99 -9.63
N ARG A 296 -1.77 -4.49 -10.41
CA ARG A 296 -2.81 -5.37 -9.88
C ARG A 296 -2.28 -6.67 -9.28
N LEU A 297 -1.01 -7.06 -9.53
CA LEU A 297 -0.41 -8.24 -8.90
C LEU A 297 -0.28 -8.07 -7.38
N ALA A 298 0.47 -7.06 -6.93
CA ALA A 298 0.61 -6.81 -5.49
C ALA A 298 -0.71 -6.31 -4.88
N LEU A 299 -1.53 -5.61 -5.65
CA LEU A 299 -2.87 -5.21 -5.20
C LEU A 299 -3.75 -6.45 -4.94
N SER A 300 -3.64 -7.52 -5.75
CA SER A 300 -4.32 -8.79 -5.51
C SER A 300 -3.88 -9.44 -4.20
N ALA A 301 -2.58 -9.46 -3.90
CA ALA A 301 -2.10 -9.98 -2.62
C ALA A 301 -2.62 -9.15 -1.43
N LYS A 302 -2.74 -7.83 -1.57
CA LYS A 302 -3.37 -6.93 -0.56
C LYS A 302 -4.85 -7.20 -0.40
N MET A 303 -5.56 -7.47 -1.50
CA MET A 303 -6.97 -7.85 -1.47
C MET A 303 -7.17 -9.13 -0.66
N HIS A 304 -6.37 -10.17 -0.91
CA HIS A 304 -6.38 -11.41 -0.12
C HIS A 304 -6.12 -11.15 1.37
N PHE A 305 -5.14 -10.32 1.68
CA PHE A 305 -4.85 -9.95 3.08
C PHE A 305 -6.02 -9.20 3.70
N ALA A 306 -6.60 -8.23 3.00
CA ALA A 306 -7.75 -7.46 3.46
C ALA A 306 -8.97 -8.37 3.71
N MET A 307 -9.18 -9.41 2.90
CA MET A 307 -10.23 -10.42 3.10
C MET A 307 -9.96 -11.29 4.32
N ALA A 308 -8.70 -11.58 4.62
CA ALA A 308 -8.33 -12.45 5.74
C ALA A 308 -8.28 -11.74 7.09
N LYS A 309 -8.20 -10.41 7.12
CA LYS A 309 -7.98 -9.64 8.34
C LYS A 309 -9.19 -8.75 8.66
N GLU A 310 -9.89 -9.10 9.74
CA GLU A 310 -11.16 -8.47 10.11
C GLU A 310 -11.04 -7.02 10.57
N ASN A 311 -9.87 -6.62 11.10
CA ASN A 311 -9.63 -5.28 11.60
C ASN A 311 -9.19 -4.28 10.50
N ILE A 312 -9.08 -4.72 9.25
CA ILE A 312 -8.96 -3.82 8.10
C ILE A 312 -10.35 -3.22 7.84
N LYS A 313 -10.51 -1.95 8.16
CA LYS A 313 -11.77 -1.20 8.08
C LYS A 313 -11.79 -0.15 6.97
N TYR A 314 -10.61 0.28 6.52
CA TYR A 314 -10.43 1.27 5.48
C TYR A 314 -9.62 0.66 4.33
N TYR A 315 -9.94 1.07 3.12
CA TYR A 315 -9.32 0.56 1.90
C TYR A 315 -8.95 1.72 1.00
N ASP A 316 -7.66 1.81 0.66
CA ASP A 316 -7.03 2.75 -0.27
C ASP A 316 -6.29 1.89 -1.29
N MET A 317 -7.06 1.23 -2.15
CA MET A 317 -6.61 0.17 -3.06
C MET A 317 -6.91 0.51 -4.52
N ASP A 318 -6.80 1.78 -4.84
CA ASP A 318 -7.15 2.39 -6.11
C ASP A 318 -5.97 2.57 -7.07
N THR A 319 -4.77 2.12 -6.70
CA THR A 319 -3.50 2.43 -7.36
C THR A 319 -3.53 2.27 -8.88
N CYS A 320 -4.14 1.18 -9.37
CA CYS A 320 -4.24 0.93 -10.81
C CYS A 320 -5.22 1.89 -11.52
N LEU A 321 -6.12 2.54 -10.78
CA LEU A 321 -7.07 3.53 -11.28
C LEU A 321 -6.51 4.96 -11.28
N LEU A 322 -5.34 5.18 -10.63
CA LEU A 322 -4.67 6.47 -10.52
C LEU A 322 -3.90 6.86 -11.79
N GLY A 323 -4.32 6.36 -12.94
CA GLY A 323 -3.75 6.74 -14.22
C GLY A 323 -2.60 5.87 -14.72
N HIS A 324 -2.50 4.62 -14.30
CA HIS A 324 -1.67 3.64 -15.02
C HIS A 324 -2.13 3.57 -16.47
N LEU A 325 -1.21 3.77 -17.42
CA LEU A 325 -1.52 3.75 -18.86
C LEU A 325 -1.39 2.35 -19.47
N GLU A 326 -0.88 1.39 -18.70
CA GLU A 326 -0.74 -0.02 -19.06
C GLU A 326 -1.11 -0.88 -17.86
N ASP A 327 -1.74 -2.03 -18.13
CA ASP A 327 -2.02 -3.06 -17.14
C ASP A 327 -1.45 -4.40 -17.62
N PRO A 328 -0.28 -4.81 -17.11
CA PRO A 328 0.36 -6.05 -17.55
C PRO A 328 -0.17 -7.30 -16.84
N VAL A 329 -1.20 -7.21 -16.01
CA VAL A 329 -1.65 -8.29 -15.12
C VAL A 329 -2.81 -9.07 -15.72
N ILE A 330 -2.68 -10.38 -15.75
CA ILE A 330 -3.73 -11.33 -16.12
C ILE A 330 -4.33 -11.91 -14.83
N GLY A 331 -5.65 -11.93 -14.71
CA GLY A 331 -6.34 -12.36 -13.49
C GLY A 331 -6.19 -11.36 -12.34
N GLY A 332 -6.28 -11.87 -11.10
CA GLY A 332 -6.16 -11.05 -9.90
C GLY A 332 -7.41 -10.21 -9.60
N VAL A 333 -7.18 -9.09 -8.91
CA VAL A 333 -8.25 -8.17 -8.52
C VAL A 333 -8.89 -7.51 -9.73
N GLU A 334 -10.21 -7.45 -9.71
CA GLU A 334 -11.04 -6.77 -10.71
C GLU A 334 -11.82 -5.63 -10.04
N PHE A 335 -12.03 -4.55 -10.80
CA PHE A 335 -12.77 -3.38 -10.36
C PHE A 335 -14.14 -3.34 -11.03
N ASN A 336 -15.19 -3.19 -10.23
CA ASN A 336 -16.52 -2.85 -10.68
C ASN A 336 -16.94 -1.53 -10.02
N GLY A 337 -16.62 -0.42 -10.69
CA GLY A 337 -16.54 0.88 -10.01
C GLY A 337 -15.48 0.82 -8.90
N MET A 338 -15.83 1.20 -7.68
CA MET A 338 -14.96 1.14 -6.52
C MET A 338 -15.05 -0.19 -5.74
N HIS A 339 -15.90 -1.11 -6.16
CA HIS A 339 -15.98 -2.46 -5.59
C HIS A 339 -14.89 -3.36 -6.18
N LEU A 340 -14.08 -3.93 -5.30
CA LEU A 340 -13.02 -4.86 -5.64
C LEU A 340 -13.52 -6.29 -5.47
N THR A 341 -13.26 -7.12 -6.48
CA THR A 341 -13.53 -8.55 -6.46
C THR A 341 -12.28 -9.33 -6.84
N ILE A 342 -12.18 -10.56 -6.36
CA ILE A 342 -11.11 -11.48 -6.72
C ILE A 342 -11.69 -12.89 -6.81
N SER A 343 -11.19 -13.68 -7.75
CA SER A 343 -11.61 -15.07 -7.93
C SER A 343 -11.02 -15.99 -6.86
N ASP A 344 -11.51 -17.23 -6.82
CA ASP A 344 -10.98 -18.31 -5.97
C ASP A 344 -9.77 -19.03 -6.58
N ALA A 345 -9.06 -18.38 -7.52
CA ALA A 345 -7.85 -18.94 -8.09
C ALA A 345 -6.78 -19.17 -7.00
N ILE A 346 -6.04 -20.28 -7.16
CA ILE A 346 -5.04 -20.75 -6.20
C ILE A 346 -3.89 -19.72 -6.10
N GLY A 347 -3.39 -19.50 -4.89
CA GLY A 347 -2.35 -18.50 -4.62
C GLY A 347 -2.89 -17.08 -4.70
N ILE A 348 -2.11 -16.16 -5.27
CA ILE A 348 -2.53 -14.76 -5.51
C ILE A 348 -3.58 -14.68 -6.62
N GLY A 349 -3.65 -15.68 -7.51
CA GLY A 349 -4.61 -15.70 -8.61
C GLY A 349 -4.32 -14.67 -9.72
N ALA A 350 -3.13 -14.12 -9.76
CA ALA A 350 -2.68 -13.14 -10.74
C ALA A 350 -1.34 -13.56 -11.35
N GLU A 351 -1.06 -13.12 -12.57
CA GLU A 351 0.21 -13.34 -13.29
C GLU A 351 0.52 -12.09 -14.12
N ILE A 352 1.77 -11.86 -14.45
CA ILE A 352 2.14 -10.85 -15.46
C ILE A 352 2.14 -11.50 -16.84
N ASP A 353 1.57 -10.80 -17.83
CA ASP A 353 1.53 -11.24 -19.22
C ASP A 353 2.94 -11.65 -19.70
N PRO A 354 3.13 -12.90 -20.14
CA PRO A 354 4.42 -13.37 -20.65
C PRO A 354 4.97 -12.52 -21.82
N ALA A 355 4.10 -11.99 -22.66
CA ALA A 355 4.50 -11.12 -23.77
C ALA A 355 4.99 -9.75 -23.27
N TYR A 356 4.46 -9.29 -22.16
CA TYR A 356 4.97 -8.09 -21.48
C TYR A 356 6.33 -8.37 -20.81
N LEU A 357 6.45 -9.48 -20.07
CA LEU A 357 7.71 -9.87 -19.41
C LEU A 357 8.87 -10.04 -20.40
N ALA A 358 8.61 -10.56 -21.60
CA ALA A 358 9.62 -10.76 -22.63
C ALA A 358 10.29 -9.47 -23.11
N LYS A 359 9.70 -8.30 -22.83
CA LYS A 359 10.21 -6.98 -23.21
C LYS A 359 11.04 -6.31 -22.09
N LEU A 360 11.04 -6.89 -20.89
CA LEU A 360 11.63 -6.27 -19.72
C LEU A 360 13.09 -6.70 -19.53
N ASP A 361 13.88 -5.79 -18.96
CA ASP A 361 15.19 -6.12 -18.42
C ASP A 361 15.04 -7.08 -17.25
N SER A 362 15.76 -8.19 -17.30
CA SER A 362 15.66 -9.23 -16.27
C SER A 362 16.99 -9.93 -16.01
N VAL A 363 17.07 -10.58 -14.86
CA VAL A 363 18.16 -11.49 -14.50
C VAL A 363 17.58 -12.76 -13.91
N THR A 364 18.24 -13.88 -14.18
CA THR A 364 17.96 -15.20 -13.57
C THR A 364 19.13 -15.59 -12.67
N ILE A 365 18.84 -15.95 -11.41
CA ILE A 365 19.82 -16.38 -10.41
C ILE A 365 19.58 -17.87 -10.06
#